data_de5d2eadfb00abf40387ee163217e9bd
#
_entry.id   de5d2eadfb00abf40387ee163217e9bd
#
_cell.length_a   1.000
_cell.length_b   1.000
_cell.length_c   1.000
_cell.angle_alpha   90.00
_cell.angle_beta   90.00
_cell.angle_gamma   90.00
#
_symmetry.space_group_name_H-M   'P 1'
#
loop_
_entity.id
_entity.type
_entity.pdbx_description
1 polymer ?
#
loop_
_entity_poly.entity_id
_entity_poly.type
_entity_poly.pdbx_seq_one_letter_code
_entity_poly.pdbx_strand_id
1 'polypeptide(L)'
;MLRALITAIVTTISAVSLGQTSYELSLDSQRQAGIPQGEIIQLRFEESEIYRNTERDWWIYVPDQYDGQTPAALMVFQDGAAYLNETGPIRVPVVFDNLIHRGEMPVTIGVFVNPGHFIGDNPEGPARNRSLEYDSTTDVYSRFLLEEIIPEVQKSYRITDNREGWAIAGLSSGGICAFTVAWQRPDKFSKVVSHIGSFTNIRGGHLYSDLVRQSSVKPIRIFLQDGSNDLNLRPGNWWIANQQLADSLDFAGYDYMTAWGDGGHDLEHGGAIFPDTMRWLWRDYDSRP
;
A
#
# COMPACT_ATOMS: atom_id res chain seq x y z
N MET A 1 5.76 64.13 44.36
CA MET A 1 6.22 62.73 44.20
C MET A 1 5.05 61.88 43.74
N LEU A 2 4.94 61.64 42.46
CA LEU A 2 3.82 60.87 41.87
C LEU A 2 4.37 59.44 41.57
N ARG A 3 3.83 58.42 42.29
CA ARG A 3 4.17 57.03 42.03
C ARG A 3 3.21 56.50 40.96
N ALA A 4 3.73 56.17 39.78
CA ALA A 4 2.99 55.46 38.75
C ALA A 4 2.93 53.98 39.09
N LEU A 5 1.74 53.40 39.22
CA LEU A 5 1.48 51.96 39.27
C LEU A 5 1.47 51.44 37.84
N ILE A 6 2.42 50.55 37.53
CA ILE A 6 2.42 49.77 36.28
C ILE A 6 1.67 48.46 36.60
N THR A 7 0.46 48.33 36.04
CA THR A 7 -0.30 47.06 36.07
C THR A 7 0.15 46.20 34.90
N ALA A 8 0.85 45.11 35.21
CA ALA A 8 1.21 44.11 34.20
C ALA A 8 -0.03 43.24 33.89
N ILE A 9 -0.52 43.32 32.66
CA ILE A 9 -1.53 42.41 32.14
C ILE A 9 -0.81 41.13 31.68
N VAL A 10 -0.98 40.05 32.44
CA VAL A 10 -0.54 38.71 32.03
C VAL A 10 -1.62 38.10 31.15
N THR A 11 -1.37 38.09 29.86
CA THR A 11 -2.21 37.39 28.89
C THR A 11 -1.84 35.92 28.92
N THR A 12 -2.66 35.07 29.54
CA THR A 12 -2.53 33.60 29.42
C THR A 12 -2.99 33.17 28.04
N ILE A 13 -2.04 32.79 27.19
CA ILE A 13 -2.34 32.11 25.92
C ILE A 13 -2.66 30.67 26.29
N SER A 14 -3.92 30.27 26.28
CA SER A 14 -4.33 28.88 26.35
C SER A 14 -3.95 28.24 25.04
N ALA A 15 -2.94 27.38 25.04
CA ALA A 15 -2.65 26.51 23.91
C ALA A 15 -3.85 25.55 23.76
N VAL A 16 -4.61 25.71 22.70
CA VAL A 16 -5.58 24.70 22.26
C VAL A 16 -4.76 23.55 21.75
N SER A 17 -4.67 22.46 22.52
CA SER A 17 -4.19 21.18 22.04
C SER A 17 -5.20 20.72 20.97
N LEU A 18 -4.86 20.84 19.71
CA LEU A 18 -5.54 20.12 18.65
C LEU A 18 -5.24 18.65 18.92
N GLY A 19 -6.20 17.91 19.46
CA GLY A 19 -6.07 16.47 19.64
C GLY A 19 -5.84 15.84 18.28
N GLN A 20 -4.87 14.92 18.19
CA GLN A 20 -4.65 14.11 17.00
C GLN A 20 -5.94 13.35 16.69
N THR A 21 -6.31 13.27 15.40
CA THR A 21 -7.49 12.53 14.95
C THR A 21 -7.35 11.06 15.35
N SER A 22 -8.37 10.49 15.96
CA SER A 22 -8.40 9.06 16.27
C SER A 22 -8.87 8.31 15.01
N TYR A 23 -8.03 7.43 14.48
CA TYR A 23 -8.33 6.58 13.32
C TYR A 23 -8.92 5.24 13.81
N GLU A 24 -10.23 5.22 14.03
CA GLU A 24 -10.92 4.01 14.50
C GLU A 24 -11.25 3.06 13.36
N LEU A 25 -11.05 1.77 13.61
CA LEU A 25 -11.40 0.72 12.66
C LEU A 25 -12.91 0.50 12.62
N SER A 26 -13.48 0.49 11.42
CA SER A 26 -14.88 0.20 11.19
C SER A 26 -15.22 -1.29 11.47
N LEU A 27 -16.49 -1.63 11.45
CA LEU A 27 -16.93 -3.03 11.53
C LEU A 27 -16.39 -3.89 10.40
N ASP A 28 -16.10 -3.30 9.23
CA ASP A 28 -15.53 -4.01 8.10
C ASP A 28 -14.09 -4.49 8.34
N SER A 29 -13.40 -3.89 9.29
CA SER A 29 -12.07 -4.29 9.73
C SER A 29 -12.09 -5.19 10.98
N GLN A 30 -13.25 -5.75 11.33
CA GLN A 30 -13.44 -6.62 12.50
C GLN A 30 -14.03 -7.96 12.06
N ARG A 31 -13.62 -9.05 12.71
CA ARG A 31 -14.22 -10.37 12.50
C ARG A 31 -15.71 -10.34 12.84
N GLN A 32 -16.55 -10.83 11.93
CA GLN A 32 -17.99 -10.86 12.07
C GLN A 32 -18.50 -12.31 12.09
N ALA A 33 -19.47 -12.59 12.96
CA ALA A 33 -20.07 -13.90 13.03
C ALA A 33 -20.80 -14.23 11.70
N GLY A 34 -20.58 -15.45 11.19
CA GLY A 34 -21.21 -15.92 9.96
C GLY A 34 -20.50 -15.50 8.66
N ILE A 35 -19.44 -14.71 8.72
CA ILE A 35 -18.58 -14.44 7.57
C ILE A 35 -17.54 -15.56 7.47
N PRO A 36 -17.47 -16.31 6.37
CA PRO A 36 -16.42 -17.29 6.11
C PRO A 36 -15.05 -16.62 6.08
N GLN A 37 -14.04 -17.33 6.55
CA GLN A 37 -12.66 -16.86 6.61
C GLN A 37 -11.82 -17.53 5.55
N GLY A 38 -11.05 -16.74 4.81
CA GLY A 38 -10.06 -17.26 3.88
C GLY A 38 -8.89 -17.95 4.58
N GLU A 39 -8.14 -18.72 3.83
CA GLU A 39 -6.94 -19.41 4.27
C GLU A 39 -5.70 -18.53 4.01
N ILE A 40 -4.75 -18.51 4.96
CA ILE A 40 -3.45 -17.87 4.80
C ILE A 40 -2.38 -18.96 4.77
N ILE A 41 -1.64 -19.04 3.67
CA ILE A 41 -0.58 -20.02 3.45
C ILE A 41 0.75 -19.30 3.51
N GLN A 42 1.59 -19.61 4.48
CA GLN A 42 2.95 -19.08 4.60
C GLN A 42 3.92 -19.89 3.73
N LEU A 43 4.76 -19.20 3.01
CA LEU A 43 5.75 -19.75 2.11
C LEU A 43 7.09 -19.03 2.30
N ARG A 44 8.17 -19.69 1.88
CA ARG A 44 9.51 -19.10 1.85
C ARG A 44 10.06 -19.17 0.43
N PHE A 45 10.74 -18.11 0.01
CA PHE A 45 11.36 -18.02 -1.31
C PHE A 45 12.86 -17.74 -1.15
N GLU A 46 13.70 -18.66 -1.62
CA GLU A 46 15.15 -18.68 -1.42
C GLU A 46 15.94 -18.72 -2.73
N GLU A 47 15.26 -18.96 -3.85
CA GLU A 47 15.87 -19.24 -5.15
C GLU A 47 15.66 -18.10 -6.17
N SER A 48 15.71 -16.84 -5.70
CA SER A 48 15.54 -15.71 -6.63
C SER A 48 16.76 -15.57 -7.56
N GLU A 49 16.51 -15.60 -8.85
CA GLU A 49 17.51 -15.28 -9.88
C GLU A 49 17.67 -13.77 -10.06
N ILE A 50 16.61 -13.00 -9.80
CA ILE A 50 16.61 -11.53 -9.93
C ILE A 50 17.27 -10.89 -8.69
N TYR A 51 16.91 -11.36 -7.49
CA TYR A 51 17.51 -10.91 -6.23
C TYR A 51 18.35 -12.03 -5.62
N ARG A 52 19.44 -12.37 -6.27
CA ARG A 52 20.34 -13.49 -5.87
C ARG A 52 20.84 -13.34 -4.45
N ASN A 53 21.01 -14.47 -3.77
CA ASN A 53 21.47 -14.56 -2.38
C ASN A 53 20.52 -13.87 -1.39
N THR A 54 19.24 -13.82 -1.70
CA THR A 54 18.21 -13.35 -0.79
C THR A 54 17.21 -14.45 -0.48
N GLU A 55 16.68 -14.42 0.71
CA GLU A 55 15.58 -15.23 1.17
C GLU A 55 14.48 -14.32 1.72
N ARG A 56 13.20 -14.74 1.62
CA ARG A 56 12.08 -13.98 2.12
C ARG A 56 10.91 -14.84 2.49
N ASP A 57 10.15 -14.42 3.49
CA ASP A 57 8.83 -14.95 3.77
C ASP A 57 7.81 -14.23 2.90
N TRP A 58 6.83 -14.98 2.43
CA TRP A 58 5.69 -14.47 1.69
C TRP A 58 4.47 -15.35 1.96
N TRP A 59 3.28 -14.83 1.69
CA TRP A 59 2.03 -15.51 1.99
C TRP A 59 1.04 -15.37 0.84
N ILE A 60 0.17 -16.37 0.74
CA ILE A 60 -1.00 -16.34 -0.14
C ILE A 60 -2.23 -16.37 0.77
N TYR A 61 -3.13 -15.41 0.59
CA TYR A 61 -4.47 -15.44 1.13
C TYR A 61 -5.43 -15.93 0.03
N VAL A 62 -6.22 -16.94 0.34
CA VAL A 62 -7.23 -17.51 -0.55
C VAL A 62 -8.59 -17.33 0.12
N PRO A 63 -9.51 -16.51 -0.45
CA PRO A 63 -10.83 -16.33 0.14
C PRO A 63 -11.67 -17.62 0.06
N ASP A 64 -12.53 -17.85 1.05
CA ASP A 64 -13.42 -19.03 1.10
C ASP A 64 -14.33 -19.16 -0.14
N GLN A 65 -14.64 -18.03 -0.79
CA GLN A 65 -15.45 -17.99 -2.00
C GLN A 65 -14.71 -18.39 -3.28
N TYR A 66 -13.40 -18.67 -3.20
CA TYR A 66 -12.64 -19.15 -4.36
C TYR A 66 -12.99 -20.60 -4.67
N ASP A 67 -13.55 -20.85 -5.84
CA ASP A 67 -14.08 -22.17 -6.25
C ASP A 67 -13.06 -23.04 -7.04
N GLY A 68 -11.87 -22.52 -7.32
CA GLY A 68 -10.86 -23.18 -8.14
C GLY A 68 -11.18 -23.26 -9.64
N GLN A 69 -12.36 -22.80 -10.09
CA GLN A 69 -12.81 -22.86 -11.47
C GLN A 69 -12.82 -21.46 -12.12
N THR A 70 -13.42 -20.50 -11.44
CA THR A 70 -13.47 -19.11 -11.88
C THR A 70 -12.13 -18.42 -11.58
N PRO A 71 -11.46 -17.80 -12.58
CA PRO A 71 -10.23 -17.07 -12.31
C PRO A 71 -10.46 -15.91 -11.34
N ALA A 72 -9.71 -15.87 -10.24
CA ALA A 72 -9.79 -14.82 -9.24
C ALA A 72 -9.05 -13.55 -9.65
N ALA A 73 -9.45 -12.40 -9.12
CA ALA A 73 -8.63 -11.20 -9.12
C ALA A 73 -7.36 -11.41 -8.25
N LEU A 74 -6.37 -10.57 -8.44
CA LEU A 74 -5.09 -10.61 -7.72
C LEU A 74 -4.80 -9.26 -7.07
N MET A 75 -4.38 -9.29 -5.82
CA MET A 75 -3.80 -8.11 -5.18
C MET A 75 -2.49 -8.45 -4.46
N VAL A 76 -1.41 -7.75 -4.82
CA VAL A 76 -0.07 -7.95 -4.26
C VAL A 76 0.22 -6.86 -3.22
N PHE A 77 0.80 -7.24 -2.08
CA PHE A 77 1.14 -6.34 -0.99
C PHE A 77 2.64 -6.41 -0.68
N GLN A 78 3.33 -5.28 -0.75
CA GLN A 78 4.70 -5.13 -0.29
C GLN A 78 4.73 -4.89 1.22
N ASP A 79 5.79 -5.32 1.91
CA ASP A 79 5.84 -5.44 3.38
C ASP A 79 4.69 -6.31 3.90
N GLY A 80 4.49 -7.46 3.27
CA GLY A 80 3.30 -8.29 3.38
C GLY A 80 2.88 -8.64 4.81
N ALA A 81 3.82 -8.92 5.71
CA ALA A 81 3.53 -9.21 7.11
C ALA A 81 2.77 -8.07 7.82
N ALA A 82 3.03 -6.80 7.47
CA ALA A 82 2.34 -5.66 8.06
C ALA A 82 0.85 -5.63 7.69
N TYR A 83 0.49 -6.11 6.51
CA TYR A 83 -0.88 -6.15 6.02
C TYR A 83 -1.68 -7.35 6.52
N LEU A 84 -0.99 -8.46 6.87
CA LEU A 84 -1.63 -9.70 7.31
C LEU A 84 -2.10 -9.68 8.78
N ASN A 85 -1.53 -8.83 9.62
CA ASN A 85 -1.78 -8.84 11.06
C ASN A 85 -3.25 -8.49 11.38
N GLU A 86 -4.04 -9.48 11.79
CA GLU A 86 -5.47 -9.32 12.11
C GLU A 86 -5.75 -8.50 13.37
N THR A 87 -4.74 -8.26 14.19
CA THR A 87 -4.81 -7.36 15.36
C THR A 87 -4.12 -6.02 15.10
N GLY A 88 -3.50 -5.88 13.93
CA GLY A 88 -2.82 -4.66 13.49
C GLY A 88 -3.80 -3.59 13.01
N PRO A 89 -3.27 -2.50 12.48
CA PRO A 89 -4.10 -1.38 12.03
C PRO A 89 -4.89 -1.66 10.74
N ILE A 90 -4.39 -2.48 9.78
CA ILE A 90 -4.99 -2.57 8.44
C ILE A 90 -5.79 -3.84 8.16
N ARG A 91 -5.39 -4.99 8.70
CA ARG A 91 -6.17 -6.26 8.76
C ARG A 91 -6.71 -6.76 7.42
N VAL A 92 -5.90 -6.79 6.38
CA VAL A 92 -6.34 -7.14 5.01
C VAL A 92 -7.16 -8.42 4.94
N PRO A 93 -6.79 -9.56 5.56
CA PRO A 93 -7.59 -10.77 5.48
C PRO A 93 -9.02 -10.58 6.03
N VAL A 94 -9.16 -9.84 7.14
CA VAL A 94 -10.47 -9.55 7.75
C VAL A 94 -11.33 -8.69 6.83
N VAL A 95 -10.74 -7.64 6.25
CA VAL A 95 -11.44 -6.75 5.32
C VAL A 95 -11.85 -7.49 4.05
N PHE A 96 -10.96 -8.32 3.51
CA PHE A 96 -11.24 -9.10 2.31
C PHE A 96 -12.38 -10.09 2.55
N ASP A 97 -12.35 -10.85 3.65
CA ASP A 97 -13.44 -11.76 4.02
C ASP A 97 -14.79 -11.03 4.05
N ASN A 98 -14.84 -9.89 4.72
CA ASN A 98 -16.06 -9.10 4.87
C ASN A 98 -16.57 -8.53 3.53
N LEU A 99 -15.70 -7.92 2.73
CA LEU A 99 -16.10 -7.26 1.48
C LEU A 99 -16.41 -8.25 0.37
N ILE A 100 -15.64 -9.35 0.25
CA ILE A 100 -15.91 -10.41 -0.74
C ILE A 100 -17.24 -11.10 -0.42
N HIS A 101 -17.50 -11.43 0.85
CA HIS A 101 -18.75 -12.04 1.27
C HIS A 101 -19.98 -11.18 0.91
N ARG A 102 -19.85 -9.85 0.99
CA ARG A 102 -20.93 -8.91 0.65
C ARG A 102 -21.00 -8.56 -0.86
N GLY A 103 -20.06 -9.05 -1.66
CA GLY A 103 -19.97 -8.71 -3.08
C GLY A 103 -19.55 -7.26 -3.34
N GLU A 104 -18.86 -6.62 -2.39
CA GLU A 104 -18.37 -5.23 -2.47
C GLU A 104 -16.98 -5.13 -3.08
N MET A 105 -16.30 -6.26 -3.23
CA MET A 105 -15.11 -6.45 -4.04
C MET A 105 -15.12 -7.85 -4.67
N PRO A 106 -14.38 -8.09 -5.77
CA PRO A 106 -14.33 -9.41 -6.40
C PRO A 106 -13.64 -10.44 -5.50
N VAL A 107 -13.88 -11.73 -5.80
CA VAL A 107 -13.08 -12.83 -5.25
C VAL A 107 -11.62 -12.57 -5.63
N THR A 108 -10.79 -12.25 -4.64
CA THR A 108 -9.42 -11.75 -4.83
C THR A 108 -8.43 -12.59 -4.03
N ILE A 109 -7.46 -13.18 -4.71
CA ILE A 109 -6.32 -13.81 -4.07
C ILE A 109 -5.34 -12.71 -3.66
N GLY A 110 -4.96 -12.69 -2.37
CA GLY A 110 -3.95 -11.80 -1.82
C GLY A 110 -2.56 -12.44 -1.84
N VAL A 111 -1.56 -11.73 -2.32
CA VAL A 111 -0.15 -12.16 -2.31
C VAL A 111 0.66 -11.16 -1.49
N PHE A 112 1.22 -11.59 -0.39
CA PHE A 112 1.88 -10.74 0.59
C PHE A 112 3.38 -11.05 0.57
N VAL A 113 4.19 -10.09 0.16
CA VAL A 113 5.62 -10.31 -0.08
C VAL A 113 6.45 -9.41 0.83
N ASN A 114 7.27 -10.00 1.66
CA ASN A 114 8.28 -9.26 2.43
C ASN A 114 9.51 -8.96 1.55
N PRO A 115 10.26 -7.90 1.88
CA PRO A 115 11.55 -7.67 1.25
C PRO A 115 12.53 -8.81 1.58
N GLY A 116 13.48 -9.06 0.68
CA GLY A 116 14.49 -10.09 0.89
C GLY A 116 15.50 -9.71 1.96
N HIS A 117 15.92 -10.72 2.72
CA HIS A 117 17.13 -10.68 3.53
C HIS A 117 18.27 -11.35 2.77
N PHE A 118 19.49 -10.85 2.87
CA PHE A 118 20.63 -11.60 2.35
C PHE A 118 20.84 -12.86 3.19
N ILE A 119 21.13 -13.97 2.51
CA ILE A 119 21.39 -15.24 3.19
C ILE A 119 22.54 -15.06 4.19
N GLY A 120 22.29 -15.42 5.46
CA GLY A 120 23.23 -15.25 6.56
C GLY A 120 23.07 -13.95 7.35
N ASP A 121 22.18 -13.05 6.96
CA ASP A 121 21.76 -11.92 7.81
C ASP A 121 20.87 -12.40 8.95
N ASN A 122 20.74 -11.56 10.00
CA ASN A 122 19.73 -11.84 11.04
C ASN A 122 18.31 -11.67 10.45
N PRO A 123 17.50 -12.74 10.38
CA PRO A 123 16.17 -12.67 9.78
C PRO A 123 15.20 -11.80 10.59
N GLU A 124 15.46 -11.56 11.88
CA GLU A 124 14.68 -10.66 12.72
C GLU A 124 15.16 -9.20 12.65
N GLY A 125 16.29 -8.97 11.99
CA GLY A 125 16.84 -7.64 11.78
C GLY A 125 16.15 -6.90 10.60
N PRO A 126 16.50 -5.62 10.40
CA PRO A 126 15.98 -4.88 9.25
C PRO A 126 16.49 -5.52 7.95
N ALA A 127 15.57 -5.74 7.00
CA ALA A 127 15.91 -6.26 5.67
C ALA A 127 16.77 -5.24 4.91
N ARG A 128 18.08 -5.45 4.90
CA ARG A 128 19.04 -4.54 4.24
C ARG A 128 18.79 -4.40 2.74
N ASN A 129 18.15 -5.40 2.14
CA ASN A 129 17.78 -5.40 0.73
C ASN A 129 16.52 -4.57 0.43
N ARG A 130 15.69 -4.23 1.43
CA ARG A 130 14.39 -3.56 1.24
C ARG A 130 14.49 -2.29 0.38
N SER A 131 15.43 -1.40 0.66
CA SER A 131 15.57 -0.18 -0.14
C SER A 131 16.11 -0.44 -1.56
N LEU A 132 16.89 -1.49 -1.77
CA LEU A 132 17.33 -1.90 -3.10
C LEU A 132 16.17 -2.41 -3.94
N GLU A 133 15.28 -3.21 -3.34
CA GLU A 133 14.11 -3.76 -3.99
C GLU A 133 13.03 -2.72 -4.23
N TYR A 134 12.66 -1.96 -3.20
CA TYR A 134 11.44 -1.16 -3.18
C TYR A 134 11.62 0.28 -3.65
N ASP A 135 12.74 0.92 -3.36
CA ASP A 135 12.96 2.34 -3.76
C ASP A 135 13.55 2.48 -5.16
N SER A 136 13.85 1.37 -5.85
CA SER A 136 14.30 1.39 -7.24
C SER A 136 13.14 1.81 -8.16
N THR A 137 13.40 2.74 -9.08
CA THR A 137 12.42 3.20 -10.07
C THR A 137 12.47 2.41 -11.39
N THR A 138 13.26 1.34 -11.43
CA THR A 138 13.40 0.44 -12.58
C THR A 138 12.34 -0.66 -12.62
N ASP A 139 12.33 -1.47 -13.66
CA ASP A 139 11.39 -2.59 -13.83
C ASP A 139 11.79 -3.86 -13.07
N VAL A 140 12.92 -3.86 -12.36
CA VAL A 140 13.49 -5.08 -11.75
C VAL A 140 12.52 -5.74 -10.78
N TYR A 141 11.86 -4.96 -9.90
CA TYR A 141 10.90 -5.53 -8.96
C TYR A 141 9.62 -6.04 -9.64
N SER A 142 9.15 -5.37 -10.69
CA SER A 142 8.02 -5.87 -11.47
C SER A 142 8.35 -7.19 -12.17
N ARG A 143 9.58 -7.36 -12.65
CA ARG A 143 10.06 -8.63 -13.19
C ARG A 143 10.13 -9.70 -12.12
N PHE A 144 10.66 -9.40 -10.94
CA PHE A 144 10.67 -10.33 -9.81
C PHE A 144 9.25 -10.85 -9.50
N LEU A 145 8.26 -9.97 -9.41
CA LEU A 145 6.88 -10.40 -9.19
C LEU A 145 6.35 -11.28 -10.34
N LEU A 146 6.57 -10.86 -11.59
CA LEU A 146 5.96 -11.49 -12.75
C LEU A 146 6.69 -12.75 -13.22
N GLU A 147 8.00 -12.86 -13.00
CA GLU A 147 8.81 -13.97 -13.46
C GLU A 147 9.06 -15.02 -12.35
N GLU A 148 8.96 -14.63 -11.06
CA GLU A 148 9.27 -15.54 -9.95
C GLU A 148 8.08 -15.77 -9.00
N ILE A 149 7.46 -14.74 -8.43
CA ILE A 149 6.43 -14.91 -7.39
C ILE A 149 5.07 -15.32 -7.98
N ILE A 150 4.58 -14.62 -8.98
CA ILE A 150 3.23 -14.88 -9.55
C ILE A 150 3.16 -16.25 -10.22
N PRO A 151 4.19 -16.75 -10.94
CA PRO A 151 4.20 -18.13 -11.44
C PRO A 151 4.05 -19.18 -10.33
N GLU A 152 4.62 -18.96 -9.13
CA GLU A 152 4.42 -19.87 -8.00
C GLU A 152 2.94 -19.90 -7.56
N VAL A 153 2.28 -18.75 -7.49
CA VAL A 153 0.85 -18.66 -7.19
C VAL A 153 0.02 -19.41 -8.25
N GLN A 154 0.36 -19.23 -9.53
CA GLN A 154 -0.37 -19.82 -10.66
C GLN A 154 -0.23 -21.34 -10.77
N LYS A 155 0.73 -21.96 -10.08
CA LYS A 155 0.81 -23.44 -9.99
C LYS A 155 -0.41 -24.03 -9.28
N SER A 156 -1.00 -23.30 -8.33
CA SER A 156 -2.10 -23.79 -7.49
C SER A 156 -3.42 -23.03 -7.69
N TYR A 157 -3.38 -21.79 -8.18
CA TYR A 157 -4.54 -20.91 -8.24
C TYR A 157 -4.72 -20.30 -9.63
N ARG A 158 -5.97 -20.24 -10.08
CA ARG A 158 -6.33 -19.59 -11.34
C ARG A 158 -6.54 -18.09 -11.10
N ILE A 159 -5.62 -17.29 -11.62
CA ILE A 159 -5.67 -15.84 -11.61
C ILE A 159 -6.17 -15.35 -12.96
N THR A 160 -6.99 -14.31 -12.99
CA THR A 160 -7.48 -13.71 -14.23
C THR A 160 -6.34 -13.11 -15.06
N ASP A 161 -6.42 -13.26 -16.37
CA ASP A 161 -5.50 -12.59 -17.31
C ASP A 161 -5.92 -11.13 -17.60
N ASN A 162 -7.13 -10.74 -17.19
CA ASN A 162 -7.61 -9.38 -17.33
C ASN A 162 -6.84 -8.45 -16.36
N ARG A 163 -6.08 -7.51 -16.90
CA ARG A 163 -5.33 -6.52 -16.11
C ARG A 163 -6.21 -5.73 -15.12
N GLU A 164 -7.50 -5.54 -15.44
CA GLU A 164 -8.43 -4.86 -14.54
C GLU A 164 -8.70 -5.67 -13.25
N GLY A 165 -8.35 -6.94 -13.22
CA GLY A 165 -8.36 -7.78 -12.04
C GLY A 165 -7.06 -7.77 -11.24
N TRP A 166 -6.07 -6.92 -11.57
CA TRP A 166 -4.78 -6.91 -10.90
C TRP A 166 -4.52 -5.59 -10.17
N ALA A 167 -4.27 -5.69 -8.88
CA ALA A 167 -3.97 -4.57 -7.98
C ALA A 167 -2.65 -4.80 -7.23
N ILE A 168 -2.06 -3.70 -6.76
CA ILE A 168 -0.83 -3.73 -5.96
C ILE A 168 -0.89 -2.64 -4.89
N ALA A 169 -0.40 -2.96 -3.69
CA ALA A 169 -0.38 -2.05 -2.55
C ALA A 169 0.95 -2.09 -1.79
N GLY A 170 1.26 -1.03 -1.09
CA GLY A 170 2.39 -0.99 -0.17
C GLY A 170 2.42 0.26 0.69
N LEU A 171 3.28 0.24 1.69
CA LEU A 171 3.50 1.35 2.61
C LEU A 171 4.93 1.90 2.50
N SER A 172 5.11 3.20 2.64
CA SER A 172 6.43 3.83 2.65
C SER A 172 7.24 3.49 1.37
N SER A 173 8.42 2.87 1.50
CA SER A 173 9.15 2.32 0.35
C SER A 173 8.31 1.28 -0.42
N GLY A 174 7.46 0.50 0.26
CA GLY A 174 6.51 -0.40 -0.40
C GLY A 174 5.45 0.35 -1.20
N GLY A 175 5.05 1.55 -0.78
CA GLY A 175 4.10 2.40 -1.49
C GLY A 175 4.65 2.91 -2.83
N ILE A 176 5.88 3.42 -2.84
CA ILE A 176 6.53 3.79 -4.10
C ILE A 176 6.84 2.56 -4.96
N CYS A 177 7.18 1.41 -4.36
CA CYS A 177 7.37 0.15 -5.07
C CYS A 177 6.09 -0.25 -5.81
N ALA A 178 4.94 -0.23 -5.14
CA ALA A 178 3.65 -0.53 -5.75
C ALA A 178 3.34 0.39 -6.94
N PHE A 179 3.58 1.68 -6.78
CA PHE A 179 3.44 2.65 -7.87
C PHE A 179 4.40 2.34 -9.03
N THR A 180 5.68 2.07 -8.72
CA THR A 180 6.71 1.74 -9.73
C THR A 180 6.32 0.50 -10.53
N VAL A 181 5.84 -0.55 -9.88
CA VAL A 181 5.42 -1.79 -10.58
C VAL A 181 4.30 -1.50 -11.58
N ALA A 182 3.25 -0.80 -11.19
CA ALA A 182 2.16 -0.44 -12.10
C ALA A 182 2.61 0.55 -13.18
N TRP A 183 3.51 1.48 -12.84
CA TRP A 183 4.10 2.41 -13.81
C TRP A 183 4.91 1.72 -14.90
N GLN A 184 5.71 0.71 -14.53
CA GLN A 184 6.54 -0.07 -15.45
C GLN A 184 5.73 -1.13 -16.22
N ARG A 185 4.69 -1.70 -15.58
CA ARG A 185 3.87 -2.78 -16.14
C ARG A 185 2.36 -2.47 -16.08
N PRO A 186 1.94 -1.36 -16.73
CA PRO A 186 0.51 -1.00 -16.80
C PRO A 186 -0.32 -1.98 -17.64
N ASP A 187 0.33 -2.87 -18.37
CA ASP A 187 -0.26 -4.00 -19.09
C ASP A 187 -0.70 -5.13 -18.14
N LYS A 188 -0.19 -5.17 -16.92
CA LYS A 188 -0.49 -6.16 -15.89
C LYS A 188 -1.22 -5.55 -14.71
N PHE A 189 -0.67 -4.54 -14.07
CA PHE A 189 -1.25 -3.92 -12.89
C PHE A 189 -1.99 -2.63 -13.28
N SER A 190 -3.32 -2.63 -13.08
CA SER A 190 -4.18 -1.48 -13.39
C SER A 190 -4.54 -0.66 -12.16
N LYS A 191 -4.26 -1.15 -10.94
CA LYS A 191 -4.70 -0.54 -9.69
C LYS A 191 -3.58 -0.47 -8.67
N VAL A 192 -3.42 0.70 -8.04
CA VAL A 192 -2.34 0.98 -7.06
C VAL A 192 -2.93 1.58 -5.79
N VAL A 193 -2.47 1.10 -4.65
CA VAL A 193 -2.67 1.73 -3.35
C VAL A 193 -1.31 2.04 -2.73
N SER A 194 -1.04 3.31 -2.47
CA SER A 194 0.16 3.76 -1.79
C SER A 194 -0.21 4.41 -0.45
N HIS A 195 0.15 3.76 0.65
CA HIS A 195 0.06 4.32 1.98
C HIS A 195 1.39 4.99 2.35
N ILE A 196 1.36 6.26 2.79
CA ILE A 196 2.55 6.99 3.25
C ILE A 196 3.76 6.82 2.32
N GLY A 197 3.53 6.90 0.99
CA GLY A 197 4.51 6.51 -0.04
C GLY A 197 5.78 7.34 -0.03
N SER A 198 6.95 6.70 -0.19
CA SER A 198 8.27 7.34 -0.18
C SER A 198 8.62 8.02 -1.51
N PHE A 199 7.77 8.93 -2.02
CA PHE A 199 8.05 9.69 -3.24
C PHE A 199 9.11 10.77 -3.04
N THR A 200 10.08 10.51 -2.17
CA THR A 200 11.20 11.35 -1.80
C THR A 200 12.50 10.90 -2.46
N ASN A 201 13.60 11.64 -2.28
CA ASN A 201 14.88 11.34 -2.92
C ASN A 201 15.68 10.27 -2.15
N ILE A 202 15.12 9.06 -2.01
CA ILE A 202 15.89 7.91 -1.53
C ILE A 202 16.71 7.32 -2.69
N ARG A 203 16.06 6.95 -3.79
CA ARG A 203 16.69 6.41 -5.02
C ARG A 203 16.05 6.99 -6.29
N GLY A 204 15.70 8.29 -6.27
CA GLY A 204 15.11 8.95 -7.42
C GLY A 204 13.58 9.01 -7.41
N GLY A 205 12.91 8.55 -6.35
CA GLY A 205 11.44 8.52 -6.24
C GLY A 205 10.77 9.88 -6.39
N HIS A 206 11.44 10.96 -6.01
CA HIS A 206 10.97 12.33 -6.17
C HIS A 206 10.75 12.75 -7.64
N LEU A 207 11.32 12.02 -8.59
CA LEU A 207 11.16 12.30 -10.03
C LEU A 207 9.78 11.88 -10.56
N TYR A 208 9.01 11.09 -9.83
CA TYR A 208 7.70 10.63 -10.33
C TYR A 208 6.72 11.77 -10.59
N SER A 209 6.74 12.82 -9.78
CA SER A 209 5.89 13.98 -10.03
C SER A 209 6.16 14.64 -11.40
N ASP A 210 7.43 14.73 -11.81
CA ASP A 210 7.81 15.25 -13.12
C ASP A 210 7.53 14.23 -14.24
N LEU A 211 7.84 12.95 -14.00
CA LEU A 211 7.61 11.88 -15.00
C LEU A 211 6.12 11.74 -15.35
N VAL A 212 5.24 11.85 -14.35
CA VAL A 212 3.78 11.83 -14.57
C VAL A 212 3.35 12.94 -15.51
N ARG A 213 3.85 14.17 -15.31
CA ARG A 213 3.51 15.33 -16.15
C ARG A 213 4.06 15.25 -17.58
N GLN A 214 5.19 14.57 -17.77
CA GLN A 214 5.91 14.51 -19.04
C GLN A 214 5.62 13.25 -19.86
N SER A 215 4.92 12.27 -19.28
CA SER A 215 4.60 11.01 -19.95
C SER A 215 3.15 10.98 -20.44
N SER A 216 2.88 10.14 -21.44
CA SER A 216 1.50 9.80 -21.79
C SER A 216 0.82 9.11 -20.60
N VAL A 217 -0.46 9.43 -20.39
CA VAL A 217 -1.26 8.84 -19.32
C VAL A 217 -1.27 7.31 -19.45
N LYS A 218 -0.87 6.65 -18.37
CA LYS A 218 -0.93 5.19 -18.29
C LYS A 218 -2.30 4.77 -17.75
N PRO A 219 -2.86 3.68 -18.22
CA PRO A 219 -4.20 3.25 -17.81
C PRO A 219 -4.13 2.56 -16.42
N ILE A 220 -3.80 3.31 -15.39
CA ILE A 220 -3.73 2.87 -14.00
C ILE A 220 -4.59 3.77 -13.10
N ARG A 221 -5.26 3.16 -12.12
CA ARG A 221 -6.04 3.81 -11.05
C ARG A 221 -5.18 3.89 -9.81
N ILE A 222 -5.09 5.05 -9.16
CA ILE A 222 -4.14 5.29 -8.09
C ILE A 222 -4.84 5.83 -6.85
N PHE A 223 -4.64 5.16 -5.71
CA PHE A 223 -5.05 5.67 -4.40
C PHE A 223 -3.82 6.06 -3.60
N LEU A 224 -3.80 7.30 -3.11
CA LEU A 224 -2.73 7.83 -2.26
C LEU A 224 -3.29 8.17 -0.87
N GLN A 225 -2.66 7.68 0.17
CA GLN A 225 -2.96 8.08 1.55
C GLN A 225 -1.69 8.58 2.22
N ASP A 226 -1.82 9.70 2.94
CA ASP A 226 -0.73 10.25 3.76
C ASP A 226 -1.28 11.14 4.88
N GLY A 227 -0.41 11.53 5.82
CA GLY A 227 -0.73 12.40 6.93
C GLY A 227 0.22 13.58 7.07
N SER A 228 -0.29 14.73 7.54
CA SER A 228 0.49 15.98 7.67
C SER A 228 1.62 15.89 8.70
N ASN A 229 1.60 14.88 9.58
CA ASN A 229 2.66 14.61 10.56
C ASN A 229 3.61 13.47 10.10
N ASP A 230 3.62 13.15 8.80
CA ASP A 230 4.56 12.19 8.25
C ASP A 230 6.01 12.70 8.26
N LEU A 231 6.95 11.82 7.93
CA LEU A 231 8.40 12.04 8.01
C LEU A 231 8.85 13.30 7.25
N ASN A 232 9.73 14.06 7.89
CA ASN A 232 10.49 15.14 7.27
C ASN A 232 11.97 14.90 7.56
N LEU A 233 12.65 14.22 6.64
CA LEU A 233 14.01 13.72 6.80
C LEU A 233 14.90 14.20 5.66
N ARG A 234 16.20 13.81 5.71
CA ARG A 234 17.17 14.21 4.68
C ARG A 234 16.74 13.92 3.22
N PRO A 235 16.06 12.78 2.89
CA PRO A 235 15.62 12.54 1.54
C PRO A 235 14.46 13.46 1.08
N GLY A 236 13.73 14.06 2.02
CA GLY A 236 12.62 14.96 1.74
C GLY A 236 11.54 14.95 2.82
N ASN A 237 10.45 15.64 2.53
CA ASN A 237 9.23 15.65 3.31
C ASN A 237 8.19 14.76 2.61
N TRP A 238 7.73 13.68 3.27
CA TRP A 238 6.80 12.71 2.68
C TRP A 238 5.46 13.33 2.34
N TRP A 239 4.90 14.10 3.27
CA TRP A 239 3.63 14.80 3.08
C TRP A 239 3.64 15.69 1.83
N ILE A 240 4.67 16.53 1.68
CA ILE A 240 4.79 17.42 0.53
C ILE A 240 5.01 16.62 -0.77
N ALA A 241 5.80 15.55 -0.72
CA ALA A 241 6.09 14.73 -1.88
C ALA A 241 4.83 13.99 -2.40
N ASN A 242 4.00 13.46 -1.51
CA ASN A 242 2.74 12.82 -1.87
C ASN A 242 1.73 13.83 -2.44
N GLN A 243 1.64 15.04 -1.88
CA GLN A 243 0.80 16.11 -2.42
C GLN A 243 1.29 16.56 -3.82
N GLN A 244 2.59 16.66 -4.02
CA GLN A 244 3.16 17.02 -5.33
C GLN A 244 2.88 15.93 -6.38
N LEU A 245 2.95 14.66 -6.01
CA LEU A 245 2.54 13.57 -6.90
C LEU A 245 1.05 13.66 -7.25
N ALA A 246 0.18 13.88 -6.26
CA ALA A 246 -1.26 14.02 -6.48
C ALA A 246 -1.59 15.18 -7.43
N ASP A 247 -0.95 16.34 -7.26
CA ASP A 247 -1.09 17.49 -8.17
C ASP A 247 -0.63 17.14 -9.60
N SER A 248 0.39 16.32 -9.75
CA SER A 248 0.85 15.85 -11.06
C SER A 248 -0.11 14.86 -11.70
N LEU A 249 -0.73 13.97 -10.91
CA LEU A 249 -1.77 13.05 -11.38
C LEU A 249 -3.02 13.79 -11.84
N ASP A 250 -3.44 14.83 -11.10
CA ASP A 250 -4.56 15.70 -11.47
C ASP A 250 -4.27 16.44 -12.79
N PHE A 251 -3.11 17.08 -12.89
CA PHE A 251 -2.67 17.75 -14.10
C PHE A 251 -2.69 16.84 -15.34
N ALA A 252 -2.26 15.60 -15.19
CA ALA A 252 -2.20 14.64 -16.29
C ALA A 252 -3.55 13.95 -16.58
N GLY A 253 -4.56 14.08 -15.72
CA GLY A 253 -5.89 13.52 -15.90
C GLY A 253 -5.98 12.03 -15.57
N TYR A 254 -5.23 11.56 -14.55
CA TYR A 254 -5.34 10.18 -14.06
C TYR A 254 -6.63 9.95 -13.28
N ASP A 255 -7.11 8.71 -13.27
CA ASP A 255 -8.12 8.22 -12.33
C ASP A 255 -7.44 7.98 -10.97
N TYR A 256 -7.56 8.95 -10.07
CA TYR A 256 -6.92 8.87 -8.75
C TYR A 256 -7.83 9.38 -7.64
N MET A 257 -7.53 8.96 -6.41
CA MET A 257 -8.13 9.47 -5.19
C MET A 257 -7.04 9.66 -4.12
N THR A 258 -7.26 10.64 -3.28
CA THR A 258 -6.39 10.91 -2.14
C THR A 258 -7.18 10.84 -0.84
N ALA A 259 -6.53 10.38 0.23
CA ALA A 259 -7.02 10.45 1.60
C ALA A 259 -5.95 11.12 2.47
N TRP A 260 -6.15 12.40 2.73
CA TRP A 260 -5.25 13.21 3.54
C TRP A 260 -5.74 13.28 4.98
N GLY A 261 -4.82 13.14 5.94
CA GLY A 261 -5.11 13.22 7.38
C GLY A 261 -4.03 13.96 8.16
N ASP A 262 -4.08 13.83 9.47
CA ASP A 262 -3.08 14.35 10.41
C ASP A 262 -2.21 13.23 11.05
N GLY A 263 -2.28 12.00 10.49
CA GLY A 263 -1.48 10.86 10.93
C GLY A 263 0.02 11.04 10.71
N GLY A 264 0.79 10.14 11.33
CA GLY A 264 2.24 10.02 11.15
C GLY A 264 2.61 8.96 10.12
N HIS A 265 3.86 8.46 10.22
CA HIS A 265 4.39 7.41 9.32
C HIS A 265 3.99 6.02 9.78
N ASP A 266 2.70 5.73 9.79
CA ASP A 266 2.11 4.46 10.22
C ASP A 266 0.89 4.07 9.36
N LEU A 267 0.28 2.92 9.66
CA LEU A 267 -0.89 2.42 8.95
C LEU A 267 -2.23 2.70 9.66
N GLU A 268 -2.27 3.48 10.73
CA GLU A 268 -3.52 3.71 11.47
C GLU A 268 -4.57 4.39 10.60
N HIS A 269 -4.23 5.49 9.96
CA HIS A 269 -5.13 6.17 9.02
C HIS A 269 -5.46 5.27 7.81
N GLY A 270 -4.43 4.69 7.19
CA GLY A 270 -4.61 3.78 6.05
C GLY A 270 -5.55 2.62 6.36
N GLY A 271 -5.44 2.04 7.56
CA GLY A 271 -6.29 0.93 8.00
C GLY A 271 -7.72 1.33 8.28
N ALA A 272 -7.94 2.48 8.91
CA ALA A 272 -9.29 2.99 9.20
C ALA A 272 -10.12 3.17 7.91
N ILE A 273 -9.47 3.59 6.82
CA ILE A 273 -10.13 3.82 5.52
C ILE A 273 -10.00 2.66 4.54
N PHE A 274 -9.26 1.59 4.89
CA PHE A 274 -8.94 0.50 3.95
C PHE A 274 -10.18 -0.17 3.32
N PRO A 275 -11.27 -0.45 4.05
CA PRO A 275 -12.48 -0.97 3.43
C PRO A 275 -13.04 -0.08 2.31
N ASP A 276 -13.09 1.23 2.53
CA ASP A 276 -13.57 2.18 1.52
C ASP A 276 -12.58 2.37 0.38
N THR A 277 -11.28 2.27 0.66
CA THR A 277 -10.23 2.20 -0.37
C THR A 277 -10.46 1.02 -1.30
N MET A 278 -10.79 -0.16 -0.77
CA MET A 278 -11.08 -1.35 -1.59
C MET A 278 -12.34 -1.18 -2.42
N ARG A 279 -13.44 -0.65 -1.86
CA ARG A 279 -14.66 -0.34 -2.62
C ARG A 279 -14.38 0.61 -3.79
N TRP A 280 -13.63 1.67 -3.54
CA TRP A 280 -13.24 2.62 -4.57
C TRP A 280 -12.32 2.01 -5.62
N LEU A 281 -11.36 1.21 -5.22
CA LEU A 281 -10.37 0.58 -6.11
C LEU A 281 -11.04 -0.38 -7.09
N TRP A 282 -12.00 -1.20 -6.60
CA TRP A 282 -12.69 -2.23 -7.36
C TRP A 282 -14.04 -1.78 -7.95
N ARG A 283 -14.44 -0.52 -7.81
CA ARG A 283 -15.76 0.01 -8.20
C ARG A 283 -16.04 -0.29 -9.65
N ASP A 284 -15.82 -0.59 -10.54
CA ASP A 284 -16.21 -0.87 -11.94
C ASP A 284 -15.68 -2.23 -12.43
N TYR A 285 -15.10 -3.02 -11.51
CA TYR A 285 -14.60 -4.32 -11.90
C TYR A 285 -15.74 -5.34 -12.00
N ASP A 286 -15.96 -5.85 -13.22
CA ASP A 286 -16.86 -6.96 -13.48
C ASP A 286 -16.03 -8.23 -13.68
N SER A 287 -16.20 -9.20 -12.77
CA SER A 287 -15.52 -10.50 -12.84
C SER A 287 -16.11 -11.44 -13.89
N ARG A 288 -17.19 -11.05 -14.54
CA ARG A 288 -17.78 -11.84 -15.62
C ARG A 288 -16.88 -11.81 -16.86
N PRO A 289 -16.66 -12.95 -17.51
CA PRO A 289 -15.84 -13.06 -18.72
C PRO A 289 -16.44 -12.33 -19.92
#